data_134f9df245aac03c3a2860261c8b9568
#
_entry.id   134f9df245aac03c3a2860261c8b9568
#
_cell.length_a   1.000
_cell.length_b   1.000
_cell.length_c   1.000
_cell.angle_alpha   90.00
_cell.angle_beta   90.00
_cell.angle_gamma   90.00
#
_symmetry.space_group_name_H-M   'P 1'
#
loop_
_entity.id
_entity.type
_entity.pdbx_description
1 polymer ?
#
loop_
_entity_poly.entity_id
_entity_poly.type
_entity_poly.pdbx_seq_one_letter_code
_entity_poly.pdbx_strand_id
1 'polypeptide(L)'
;MKPIRLSGHAKEQLFFRGTTEEEVIETIRTSPWQPAELGRLEGRKNFTFEKEWNKKYYKIKQVRPIFIEEGAEIVVITVYTYFFEKEEYK
;
A
#
# COMPACT_ATOMS: atom_id res chain seq x y z
N MET A 1 7.18 -13.92 10.22
CA MET A 1 5.95 -13.44 9.54
C MET A 1 5.69 -14.26 8.28
N LYS A 2 4.44 -14.43 7.94
CA LYS A 2 4.08 -15.17 6.76
C LYS A 2 4.60 -14.52 5.50
N PRO A 3 4.91 -15.29 4.46
CA PRO A 3 5.28 -14.69 3.19
C PRO A 3 4.11 -13.91 2.60
N ILE A 4 4.43 -12.86 1.87
CA ILE A 4 3.45 -11.96 1.29
C ILE A 4 3.49 -12.11 -0.22
N ARG A 5 2.32 -12.39 -0.81
CA ARG A 5 2.19 -12.55 -2.25
C ARG A 5 1.17 -11.55 -2.77
N LEU A 6 1.49 -10.89 -3.86
CA LEU A 6 0.55 -9.99 -4.51
C LEU A 6 -0.24 -10.75 -5.56
N SER A 7 -1.55 -10.54 -5.57
CA SER A 7 -2.40 -11.10 -6.63
C SER A 7 -2.02 -10.46 -7.97
N GLY A 8 -2.47 -11.08 -9.05
CA GLY A 8 -2.24 -10.51 -10.37
C GLY A 8 -2.79 -9.10 -10.48
N HIS A 9 -3.99 -8.90 -9.95
CA HIS A 9 -4.61 -7.57 -9.96
C HIS A 9 -3.76 -6.56 -9.19
N ALA A 10 -3.28 -6.95 -8.00
CA ALA A 10 -2.46 -6.04 -7.19
C ALA A 10 -1.17 -5.68 -7.91
N LYS A 11 -0.53 -6.66 -8.57
CA LYS A 11 0.69 -6.40 -9.31
C LYS A 11 0.44 -5.41 -10.45
N GLU A 12 -0.68 -5.57 -11.16
CA GLU A 12 -0.99 -4.66 -12.25
C GLU A 12 -1.21 -3.23 -11.75
N GLN A 13 -1.71 -3.09 -10.55
CA GLN A 13 -1.99 -1.77 -10.01
C GLN A 13 -0.76 -0.99 -9.62
N LEU A 14 0.35 -1.65 -9.34
CA LEU A 14 1.54 -0.99 -8.81
C LEU A 14 1.96 0.19 -9.68
N PHE A 15 2.03 -0.02 -10.98
CA PHE A 15 2.45 1.04 -11.89
C PHE A 15 1.49 2.22 -11.85
N PHE A 16 0.19 1.93 -11.93
CA PHE A 16 -0.81 2.99 -11.99
C PHE A 16 -0.94 3.73 -10.66
N ARG A 17 -0.60 3.08 -9.57
CA ARG A 17 -0.68 3.69 -8.25
C ARG A 17 0.62 4.37 -7.83
N GLY A 18 1.70 4.19 -8.60
CA GLY A 18 2.97 4.82 -8.29
C GLY A 18 3.63 4.24 -7.05
N THR A 19 3.54 2.93 -6.87
CA THR A 19 4.18 2.27 -5.74
C THR A 19 4.92 1.03 -6.23
N THR A 20 5.68 0.41 -5.35
CA THR A 20 6.47 -0.77 -5.66
C THR A 20 6.05 -1.92 -4.77
N GLU A 21 6.43 -3.12 -5.16
CA GLU A 21 6.15 -4.31 -4.35
C GLU A 21 6.82 -4.20 -2.99
N GLU A 22 8.06 -3.67 -2.96
CA GLU A 22 8.78 -3.50 -1.70
C GLU A 22 8.03 -2.58 -0.75
N GLU A 23 7.47 -1.48 -1.27
CA GLU A 23 6.72 -0.55 -0.43
C GLU A 23 5.46 -1.19 0.12
N VAL A 24 4.79 -1.99 -0.68
CA VAL A 24 3.60 -2.70 -0.23
C VAL A 24 3.95 -3.67 0.89
N ILE A 25 5.00 -4.45 0.69
CA ILE A 25 5.43 -5.43 1.68
C ILE A 25 5.85 -4.73 2.97
N GLU A 26 6.62 -3.66 2.86
CA GLU A 26 7.06 -2.92 4.03
C GLU A 26 5.87 -2.37 4.80
N THR A 27 4.85 -1.88 4.10
CA THR A 27 3.67 -1.36 4.75
C THR A 27 2.99 -2.45 5.59
N ILE A 28 2.83 -3.64 5.02
CA ILE A 28 2.17 -4.72 5.74
C ILE A 28 2.99 -5.15 6.95
N ARG A 29 4.31 -5.18 6.82
CA ARG A 29 5.17 -5.68 7.89
C ARG A 29 5.38 -4.69 9.01
N THR A 30 5.25 -3.39 8.76
CA THR A 30 5.64 -2.39 9.75
C THR A 30 4.50 -1.50 10.23
N SER A 31 3.31 -1.61 9.66
CA SER A 31 2.19 -0.80 10.11
C SER A 31 1.18 -1.66 10.86
N PRO A 32 0.38 -1.05 11.73
CA PRO A 32 -0.72 -1.79 12.37
C PRO A 32 -1.75 -2.21 11.34
N TRP A 33 -2.34 -3.37 11.53
CA TRP A 33 -3.39 -3.87 10.65
C TRP A 33 -4.74 -3.47 11.21
N GLN A 34 -5.66 -3.12 10.32
CA GLN A 34 -7.02 -2.76 10.69
C GLN A 34 -8.01 -3.49 9.80
N PRO A 35 -9.24 -3.69 10.29
CA PRO A 35 -10.25 -4.32 9.45
C PRO A 35 -10.57 -3.45 8.24
N ALA A 36 -10.76 -4.10 7.10
CA ALA A 36 -11.23 -3.46 5.89
C ALA A 36 -12.54 -4.14 5.51
N GLU A 37 -13.14 -3.69 4.39
CA GLU A 37 -14.42 -4.24 3.98
C GLU A 37 -14.29 -5.70 3.58
N LEU A 38 -15.40 -6.41 3.66
CA LEU A 38 -15.52 -7.79 3.18
C LEU A 38 -14.60 -8.75 3.93
N GLY A 39 -14.38 -8.47 5.21
CA GLY A 39 -13.55 -9.35 6.02
C GLY A 39 -12.07 -9.30 5.72
N ARG A 40 -11.64 -8.25 5.02
CA ARG A 40 -10.23 -8.10 4.66
C ARG A 40 -9.52 -7.25 5.70
N LEU A 41 -8.21 -7.12 5.52
CA LEU A 41 -7.35 -6.32 6.38
C LEU A 41 -6.68 -5.24 5.54
N GLU A 42 -6.22 -4.19 6.21
CA GLU A 42 -5.45 -3.14 5.56
C GLU A 42 -4.34 -2.66 6.47
N GLY A 43 -3.30 -2.10 5.86
CA GLY A 43 -2.29 -1.33 6.54
C GLY A 43 -2.11 -0.02 5.82
N ARG A 44 -1.47 0.94 6.48
CA ARG A 44 -1.16 2.23 5.86
C ARG A 44 0.21 2.68 6.32
N LYS A 45 0.99 3.21 5.39
CA LYS A 45 2.30 3.74 5.73
C LYS A 45 2.62 4.91 4.81
N ASN A 46 3.18 5.95 5.40
CA ASN A 46 3.61 7.12 4.65
C ASN A 46 5.07 7.00 4.29
N PHE A 47 5.38 7.33 3.04
CA PHE A 47 6.74 7.34 2.52
C PHE A 47 7.08 8.73 2.04
N THR A 48 8.31 9.15 2.25
CA THR A 48 8.82 10.37 1.64
C THR A 48 8.83 10.17 0.13
N PHE A 49 8.22 11.08 -0.60
CA PHE A 49 8.11 10.95 -2.06
C PHE A 49 8.92 12.01 -2.77
N GLU A 50 8.59 13.29 -2.55
CA GLU A 50 9.34 14.45 -3.06
C GLU A 50 9.58 14.35 -4.56
N LYS A 51 8.52 14.06 -5.31
CA LYS A 51 8.58 13.89 -6.75
C LYS A 51 7.28 14.36 -7.38
N GLU A 52 7.29 14.42 -8.70
CA GLU A 52 6.07 14.67 -9.45
C GLU A 52 5.32 13.36 -9.69
N TRP A 53 4.02 13.47 -9.58
CA TRP A 53 3.10 12.39 -9.93
C TRP A 53 1.91 13.02 -10.63
N ASN A 54 1.64 12.59 -11.86
CA ASN A 54 0.57 13.17 -12.67
C ASN A 54 0.70 14.68 -12.77
N LYS A 55 1.93 15.14 -13.03
CA LYS A 55 2.24 16.55 -13.31
C LYS A 55 2.11 17.46 -12.10
N LYS A 56 2.16 16.90 -10.90
CA LYS A 56 2.10 17.67 -9.68
C LYS A 56 3.11 17.15 -8.69
N TYR A 57 3.74 18.04 -7.94
CA TYR A 57 4.76 17.68 -6.96
C TYR A 57 4.09 17.32 -5.64
N TYR A 58 4.51 16.21 -5.05
CA TYR A 58 4.01 15.77 -3.75
C TYR A 58 5.18 15.40 -2.84
N LYS A 59 5.03 15.70 -1.57
CA LYS A 59 6.07 15.39 -0.59
C LYS A 59 5.91 13.99 -0.02
N ILE A 60 4.69 13.53 0.14
CA ILE A 60 4.40 12.30 0.86
C ILE A 60 3.51 11.41 0.00
N LYS A 61 3.81 10.13 0.03
CA LYS A 61 2.97 9.10 -0.57
C LYS A 61 2.53 8.16 0.53
N GLN A 62 1.23 7.90 0.64
CA GLN A 62 0.72 6.90 1.56
C GLN A 62 0.32 5.65 0.78
N VAL A 63 0.84 4.51 1.19
CA VAL A 63 0.53 3.22 0.57
C VAL A 63 -0.45 2.48 1.47
N ARG A 64 -1.54 2.00 0.88
CA ARG A 64 -2.60 1.32 1.63
C ARG A 64 -2.96 0.02 0.92
N PRO A 65 -2.30 -1.09 1.24
CA PRO A 65 -2.67 -2.39 0.68
C PRO A 65 -3.88 -2.98 1.41
N ILE A 66 -4.69 -3.70 0.65
CA ILE A 66 -5.82 -4.48 1.18
C ILE A 66 -5.44 -5.95 0.98
N PHE A 67 -5.51 -6.73 2.05
CA PHE A 67 -5.00 -8.10 2.00
C PHE A 67 -5.80 -9.02 2.90
N ILE A 68 -5.56 -10.32 2.74
CA ILE A 68 -6.14 -11.35 3.59
C ILE A 68 -5.03 -12.27 4.06
N GLU A 69 -5.28 -12.94 5.18
CA GLU A 69 -4.43 -14.04 5.62
C GLU A 69 -5.06 -15.33 5.14
N GLU A 70 -4.29 -16.13 4.42
CA GLU A 70 -4.82 -17.32 3.79
C GLU A 70 -3.86 -18.46 4.06
N GLY A 71 -4.17 -19.26 5.10
CA GLY A 71 -3.30 -20.35 5.45
C GLY A 71 -1.94 -19.85 5.86
N ALA A 72 -0.91 -20.26 5.12
CA ALA A 72 0.48 -19.96 5.47
C ALA A 72 0.98 -18.68 4.82
N GLU A 73 0.12 -17.91 4.12
CA GLU A 73 0.60 -16.73 3.42
C GLU A 73 -0.38 -15.59 3.57
N ILE A 74 0.11 -14.39 3.25
CA ILE A 74 -0.69 -13.18 3.15
C ILE A 74 -0.83 -12.86 1.66
N VAL A 75 -2.07 -12.62 1.22
CA VAL A 75 -2.33 -12.33 -0.19
C VAL A 75 -2.84 -10.91 -0.32
N VAL A 76 -2.12 -10.08 -1.07
CA VAL A 76 -2.53 -8.70 -1.31
C VAL A 76 -3.51 -8.69 -2.46
N ILE A 77 -4.71 -8.17 -2.20
CA ILE A 77 -5.79 -8.19 -3.17
C ILE A 77 -5.77 -6.94 -4.04
N THR A 78 -5.54 -5.79 -3.42
CA THR A 78 -5.49 -4.53 -4.17
C THR A 78 -4.62 -3.54 -3.38
N VAL A 79 -4.20 -2.47 -4.06
CA VAL A 79 -3.33 -1.47 -3.46
C VAL A 79 -3.87 -0.10 -3.82
N TYR A 80 -3.99 0.76 -2.81
CA TYR A 80 -4.34 2.17 -3.02
C TYR A 80 -3.17 3.04 -2.60
N THR A 81 -3.03 4.19 -3.23
CA THR A 81 -2.05 5.19 -2.82
C THR A 81 -2.71 6.54 -2.77
N TYR A 82 -2.19 7.36 -1.86
CA TYR A 82 -2.65 8.73 -1.70
C TYR A 82 -1.43 9.63 -1.68
N PHE A 83 -1.53 10.79 -2.29
CA PHE A 83 -0.39 11.71 -2.42
C PHE A 83 -0.74 13.02 -1.73
N PHE A 84 0.20 13.54 -0.95
CA PHE A 84 0.00 14.76 -0.18
C PHE A 84 1.09 15.76 -0.49
N GLU A 85 0.70 17.03 -0.62
CA GLU A 85 1.65 18.10 -0.92
C GLU A 85 2.45 18.48 0.31
N LYS A 86 1.88 18.26 1.50
CA LYS A 86 2.51 18.61 2.76
C LYS A 86 2.51 17.41 3.66
N GLU A 87 3.31 17.49 4.71
CA GLU A 87 3.37 16.41 5.68
C GLU A 87 2.24 16.47 6.71
N GLU A 88 1.21 17.23 6.42
CA GLU A 88 0.04 17.30 7.27
C GLU A 88 -1.03 16.39 6.73
N TYR A 89 -1.25 15.30 7.42
CA TYR A 89 -2.28 14.35 7.07
C TYR A 89 -2.81 13.75 8.36
N LYS A 90 -4.07 13.66 8.45
CA LYS A 90 -4.67 13.20 9.69
C LYS A 90 -5.71 12.20 9.43
#